data_3128866b1801802d56ff88a07aebf795
#
_entry.id   3128866b1801802d56ff88a07aebf795
#
_cell.length_a   1.000
_cell.length_b   1.000
_cell.length_c   1.000
_cell.angle_alpha   90.00
_cell.angle_beta   90.00
_cell.angle_gamma   90.00
#
_symmetry.space_group_name_H-M   'P 1'
#
loop_
_entity.id
_entity.type
_entity.pdbx_description
1 polymer ?
#
loop_
_entity_poly.entity_id
_entity_poly.type
_entity_poly.pdbx_seq_one_letter_code
_entity_poly.pdbx_strand_id
1 'polypeptide(L)'
;MFIRPMLMLSAVALAASISMASSAAHATTVTDPIGDVLNGFDAAAHADLDVVSASGTYNATHLFLSSTQNGAVGTSVGNLYVWGVDRGQGQDTILAHSPGQPSLGNGVKFDAFITFDSTGTHDGLFLVTYAADKSVASVAQGNFSSSWVTIDGNTISVAIPLSELPSTGFDVAHYGLNVWPRLGDTSTTAHIVDFAPNGLEQSPYGNPLFNPSAVPEPASWALMIMGFGLAGATLRRRRTAAWAV
;
A
#
# COMPACT_ATOMS: atom_id res chain seq x y z
N MET A 1 -3.72 -66.37 -48.27
CA MET A 1 -3.16 -66.15 -46.92
C MET A 1 -2.62 -64.72 -46.87
N PHE A 2 -3.49 -63.77 -46.50
CA PHE A 2 -3.13 -62.34 -46.49
C PHE A 2 -2.94 -61.89 -45.06
N ILE A 3 -1.74 -61.47 -44.72
CA ILE A 3 -1.37 -60.93 -43.41
C ILE A 3 -1.58 -59.40 -43.53
N ARG A 4 -2.49 -58.87 -42.69
CA ARG A 4 -2.69 -57.42 -42.52
C ARG A 4 -1.74 -56.89 -41.44
N PRO A 5 -0.97 -55.81 -41.69
CA PRO A 5 -0.22 -55.15 -40.65
C PRO A 5 -1.16 -54.24 -39.83
N MET A 6 -1.14 -54.43 -38.52
CA MET A 6 -1.82 -53.64 -37.53
C MET A 6 -0.99 -52.35 -37.26
N LEU A 7 -1.47 -51.19 -37.74
CA LEU A 7 -0.88 -49.90 -37.43
C LEU A 7 -1.20 -49.53 -35.97
N MET A 8 -0.18 -49.55 -35.15
CA MET A 8 -0.24 -48.96 -33.80
C MET A 8 -0.11 -47.45 -33.90
N LEU A 9 -1.19 -46.70 -33.67
CA LEU A 9 -1.20 -45.25 -33.51
C LEU A 9 -0.72 -44.91 -32.12
N SER A 10 0.54 -44.48 -32.00
CA SER A 10 1.11 -43.95 -30.76
C SER A 10 0.64 -42.51 -30.58
N ALA A 11 -0.35 -42.27 -29.72
CA ALA A 11 -0.74 -40.93 -29.28
C ALA A 11 0.31 -40.36 -28.30
N VAL A 12 1.18 -39.49 -28.81
CA VAL A 12 2.08 -38.68 -28.00
C VAL A 12 1.26 -37.53 -27.40
N ALA A 13 0.89 -37.66 -26.13
CA ALA A 13 0.29 -36.57 -25.38
C ALA A 13 1.39 -35.60 -24.93
N LEU A 14 1.49 -34.47 -25.63
CA LEU A 14 2.34 -33.35 -25.26
C LEU A 14 1.75 -32.66 -24.03
N ALA A 15 2.25 -32.99 -22.84
CA ALA A 15 1.91 -32.29 -21.61
C ALA A 15 2.68 -30.96 -21.59
N ALA A 16 2.04 -29.88 -22.06
CA ALA A 16 2.54 -28.54 -21.84
C ALA A 16 2.43 -28.22 -20.33
N SER A 17 3.55 -28.29 -19.64
CA SER A 17 3.68 -27.80 -18.27
C SER A 17 3.69 -26.26 -18.33
N ILE A 18 2.53 -25.64 -18.15
CA ILE A 18 2.44 -24.21 -17.86
C ILE A 18 2.90 -24.03 -16.41
N SER A 19 4.16 -23.67 -16.24
CA SER A 19 4.68 -23.18 -14.95
C SER A 19 4.07 -21.78 -14.73
N MET A 20 2.91 -21.73 -14.08
CA MET A 20 2.41 -20.48 -13.51
C MET A 20 3.28 -20.19 -12.29
N ALA A 21 4.26 -19.31 -12.45
CA ALA A 21 4.92 -18.67 -11.34
C ALA A 21 3.85 -17.85 -10.61
N SER A 22 3.26 -18.38 -9.54
CA SER A 22 2.47 -17.58 -8.62
C SER A 22 3.45 -16.67 -7.88
N SER A 23 3.55 -15.41 -8.29
CA SER A 23 4.11 -14.40 -7.42
C SER A 23 3.22 -14.34 -6.19
N ALA A 24 3.70 -14.81 -5.05
CA ALA A 24 3.07 -14.52 -3.78
C ALA A 24 3.06 -12.98 -3.68
N ALA A 25 1.88 -12.37 -3.61
CA ALA A 25 1.80 -10.96 -3.32
C ALA A 25 2.21 -10.80 -1.87
N HIS A 26 3.39 -10.27 -1.68
CA HIS A 26 3.82 -9.77 -0.39
C HIS A 26 3.40 -8.30 -0.33
N ALA A 27 2.70 -7.90 0.74
CA ALA A 27 2.52 -6.49 1.02
C ALA A 27 3.91 -5.83 1.02
N THR A 28 4.08 -4.74 0.30
CA THR A 28 5.26 -3.92 0.48
C THR A 28 5.13 -3.30 1.87
N THR A 29 6.00 -3.72 2.78
CA THR A 29 6.04 -3.24 4.16
C THR A 29 7.38 -2.55 4.36
N VAL A 30 7.34 -1.34 4.88
CA VAL A 30 8.50 -0.62 5.37
C VAL A 30 8.48 -0.64 6.89
N THR A 31 9.66 -0.77 7.49
CA THR A 31 9.86 -0.67 8.94
C THR A 31 10.46 0.68 9.25
N ASP A 32 10.10 1.22 10.41
CA ASP A 32 10.55 2.48 10.91
C ASP A 32 11.15 2.32 12.31
N PRO A 33 12.20 3.04 12.68
CA PRO A 33 12.79 2.93 14.01
C PRO A 33 11.84 3.48 15.09
N ILE A 34 11.79 2.81 16.24
CA ILE A 34 11.01 3.27 17.39
C ILE A 34 11.71 4.45 18.05
N GLY A 35 10.97 5.52 18.30
CA GLY A 35 11.39 6.65 19.11
C GLY A 35 12.20 7.70 18.36
N ASP A 36 12.23 7.66 17.03
CA ASP A 36 12.91 8.65 16.18
C ASP A 36 12.01 9.84 15.78
N VAL A 37 11.11 10.18 16.69
CA VAL A 37 10.17 11.30 16.52
C VAL A 37 10.87 12.64 16.29
N LEU A 38 10.23 13.48 15.49
CA LEU A 38 10.76 14.76 15.01
C LEU A 38 10.44 15.92 15.95
N ASN A 39 10.98 17.10 15.63
CA ASN A 39 10.62 18.39 16.24
C ASN A 39 10.74 18.45 17.77
N GLY A 40 11.50 17.54 18.38
CA GLY A 40 11.67 17.49 19.83
C GLY A 40 10.45 16.98 20.60
N PHE A 41 9.55 16.28 19.94
CA PHE A 41 8.46 15.56 20.60
C PHE A 41 9.01 14.49 21.56
N ASP A 42 8.26 14.21 22.61
CA ASP A 42 8.57 13.11 23.51
C ASP A 42 7.95 11.82 22.96
N ALA A 43 8.79 10.90 22.48
CA ALA A 43 8.35 9.63 21.91
C ALA A 43 7.52 8.78 22.90
N ALA A 44 7.81 8.83 24.19
CA ALA A 44 7.04 8.09 25.19
C ALA A 44 5.65 8.69 25.43
N ALA A 45 5.54 10.02 25.36
CA ALA A 45 4.28 10.71 25.53
C ALA A 45 3.39 10.62 24.28
N HIS A 46 3.98 10.42 23.10
CA HIS A 46 3.31 10.40 21.81
C HIS A 46 3.57 9.10 21.03
N ALA A 47 3.65 7.99 21.75
CA ALA A 47 3.90 6.68 21.15
C ALA A 47 2.86 6.24 20.11
N ASP A 48 1.65 6.79 20.17
CA ASP A 48 0.61 6.58 19.16
C ASP A 48 0.85 7.35 17.85
N LEU A 49 1.81 8.27 17.83
CA LEU A 49 2.24 9.03 16.66
C LEU A 49 3.65 8.63 16.17
N ASP A 50 4.28 7.65 16.81
CA ASP A 50 5.58 7.05 16.47
C ASP A 50 5.31 5.79 15.63
N VAL A 51 5.58 5.85 14.34
CA VAL A 51 5.28 4.77 13.39
C VAL A 51 6.35 3.69 13.48
N VAL A 52 5.96 2.44 13.60
CA VAL A 52 6.87 1.28 13.61
C VAL A 52 6.93 0.60 12.26
N SER A 53 5.82 0.63 11.53
CA SER A 53 5.78 0.08 10.18
C SER A 53 4.62 0.66 9.38
N ALA A 54 4.79 0.68 8.06
CA ALA A 54 3.75 1.03 7.12
C ALA A 54 3.71 0.05 5.96
N SER A 55 2.53 -0.21 5.42
CA SER A 55 2.37 -1.10 4.28
C SER A 55 1.30 -0.62 3.31
N GLY A 56 1.46 -1.00 2.04
CA GLY A 56 0.51 -0.72 0.98
C GLY A 56 0.25 -1.94 0.11
N THR A 57 -1.03 -2.20 -0.18
CA THR A 57 -1.43 -3.20 -1.16
C THR A 57 -2.59 -2.67 -2.00
N TYR A 58 -2.86 -3.29 -3.14
CA TYR A 58 -3.99 -2.92 -3.98
C TYR A 58 -4.59 -4.12 -4.68
N ASN A 59 -5.86 -3.99 -5.07
CA ASN A 59 -6.53 -4.87 -6.01
C ASN A 59 -7.17 -4.05 -7.15
N ALA A 60 -8.05 -4.64 -7.93
CA ALA A 60 -8.70 -3.95 -9.07
C ALA A 60 -9.58 -2.74 -8.65
N THR A 61 -10.00 -2.65 -7.38
CA THR A 61 -10.99 -1.66 -6.93
C THR A 61 -10.52 -0.78 -5.78
N HIS A 62 -9.53 -1.21 -4.99
CA HIS A 62 -9.12 -0.53 -3.77
C HIS A 62 -7.60 -0.45 -3.63
N LEU A 63 -7.14 0.64 -3.03
CA LEU A 63 -5.85 0.78 -2.38
C LEU A 63 -6.04 0.54 -0.88
N PHE A 64 -5.23 -0.36 -0.31
CA PHE A 64 -5.22 -0.67 1.13
C PHE A 64 -3.93 -0.16 1.72
N LEU A 65 -4.04 0.63 2.77
CA LEU A 65 -2.92 1.19 3.53
C LEU A 65 -3.01 0.68 4.96
N SER A 66 -1.87 0.40 5.58
CA SER A 66 -1.83 0.07 7.00
C SER A 66 -0.58 0.63 7.64
N SER A 67 -0.72 1.17 8.84
CA SER A 67 0.41 1.58 9.69
C SER A 67 0.24 1.04 11.10
N THR A 68 1.36 0.64 11.70
CA THR A 68 1.43 0.21 13.09
C THR A 68 2.22 1.27 13.86
N GLN A 69 1.64 1.75 14.95
CA GLN A 69 2.21 2.73 15.84
C GLN A 69 2.90 2.04 17.03
N ASN A 70 3.84 2.70 17.68
CA ASN A 70 4.50 2.20 18.88
C ASN A 70 3.55 2.14 20.09
N GLY A 71 2.48 2.95 20.10
CA GLY A 71 1.45 2.98 21.13
C GLY A 71 0.03 2.83 20.59
N ALA A 72 -0.96 2.68 21.49
CA ALA A 72 -2.36 2.57 21.10
C ALA A 72 -2.84 3.85 20.42
N VAL A 73 -3.43 3.72 19.24
CA VAL A 73 -3.91 4.82 18.40
C VAL A 73 -4.92 5.69 19.15
N GLY A 74 -4.73 7.01 19.08
CA GLY A 74 -5.67 7.98 19.64
C GLY A 74 -5.42 8.34 21.10
N THR A 75 -4.29 7.96 21.69
CA THR A 75 -3.95 8.32 23.08
C THR A 75 -3.47 9.76 23.24
N SER A 76 -2.81 10.31 22.22
CA SER A 76 -2.42 11.73 22.20
C SER A 76 -3.63 12.62 21.92
N VAL A 77 -3.84 13.63 22.71
CA VAL A 77 -4.87 14.65 22.44
C VAL A 77 -4.47 15.47 21.22
N GLY A 78 -5.36 15.58 20.24
CA GLY A 78 -5.07 16.25 18.96
C GLY A 78 -4.25 15.39 17.99
N ASN A 79 -4.28 14.05 18.15
CA ASN A 79 -3.69 13.15 17.19
C ASN A 79 -4.30 13.34 15.79
N LEU A 80 -3.48 13.26 14.77
CA LEU A 80 -3.90 13.31 13.36
C LEU A 80 -2.97 12.43 12.54
N TYR A 81 -3.52 11.48 11.82
CA TYR A 81 -2.79 10.57 10.95
C TYR A 81 -2.99 11.00 9.50
N VAL A 82 -1.90 11.13 8.78
CA VAL A 82 -1.93 11.58 7.38
C VAL A 82 -1.22 10.57 6.50
N TRP A 83 -1.93 10.09 5.49
CA TRP A 83 -1.33 9.31 4.40
C TRP A 83 -1.22 10.17 3.14
N GLY A 84 -0.02 10.30 2.60
CA GLY A 84 0.24 10.90 1.30
C GLY A 84 0.30 9.86 0.21
N VAL A 85 -0.27 10.21 -0.95
CA VAL A 85 -0.27 9.39 -2.16
C VAL A 85 0.20 10.23 -3.33
N ASP A 86 1.31 9.83 -3.94
CA ASP A 86 1.76 10.35 -5.24
C ASP A 86 1.18 9.48 -6.35
N ARG A 87 0.23 10.02 -7.11
CA ARG A 87 -0.44 9.35 -8.21
C ARG A 87 0.19 9.66 -9.58
N GLY A 88 1.32 10.42 -9.58
CA GLY A 88 2.11 10.72 -10.77
C GLY A 88 2.44 12.21 -10.99
N GLN A 89 1.78 13.12 -10.25
CA GLN A 89 2.06 14.56 -10.30
C GLN A 89 2.41 15.14 -8.92
N GLY A 90 2.71 14.28 -7.95
CA GLY A 90 3.06 14.68 -6.60
C GLY A 90 4.30 15.57 -6.56
N GLN A 91 4.27 16.53 -5.63
CA GLN A 91 5.40 17.39 -5.28
C GLN A 91 5.59 17.38 -3.77
N ASP A 92 6.79 17.65 -3.32
CA ASP A 92 7.14 17.79 -1.89
C ASP A 92 6.97 19.22 -1.36
N THR A 93 6.48 20.13 -2.18
CA THR A 93 6.38 21.57 -1.90
C THR A 93 5.65 21.89 -0.59
N ILE A 94 4.57 21.17 -0.29
CA ILE A 94 3.77 21.43 0.92
C ILE A 94 4.55 21.12 2.20
N LEU A 95 5.36 20.05 2.20
CA LEU A 95 6.11 19.63 3.39
C LEU A 95 7.50 20.26 3.43
N ALA A 96 8.24 20.21 2.32
CA ALA A 96 9.63 20.61 2.30
C ALA A 96 9.85 22.12 2.09
N HIS A 97 8.91 22.81 1.45
CA HIS A 97 9.15 24.17 0.94
C HIS A 97 8.06 25.18 1.33
N SER A 98 7.27 24.90 2.37
CA SER A 98 6.29 25.87 2.88
C SER A 98 7.01 27.07 3.53
N PRO A 99 6.77 28.31 3.08
CA PRO A 99 7.45 29.49 3.62
C PRO A 99 7.22 29.66 5.13
N GLY A 100 8.30 29.88 5.88
CA GLY A 100 8.23 30.14 7.32
C GLY A 100 7.97 28.88 8.17
N GLN A 101 7.99 27.70 7.58
CA GLN A 101 7.82 26.43 8.27
C GLN A 101 9.11 25.63 8.30
N PRO A 102 9.31 24.71 9.26
CA PRO A 102 10.39 23.75 9.19
C PRO A 102 10.37 22.97 7.86
N SER A 103 11.52 22.85 7.22
CA SER A 103 11.68 22.07 6.00
C SER A 103 11.77 20.58 6.37
N LEU A 104 10.64 19.92 6.39
CA LEU A 104 10.50 18.48 6.69
C LEU A 104 9.91 17.76 5.49
N GLY A 105 10.15 16.46 5.41
CA GLY A 105 9.55 15.64 4.36
C GLY A 105 10.08 15.92 2.96
N ASN A 106 11.34 16.33 2.81
CA ASN A 106 12.00 16.41 1.52
C ASN A 106 11.89 15.08 0.79
N GLY A 107 11.36 15.09 -0.46
CA GLY A 107 11.14 13.90 -1.26
C GLY A 107 9.83 13.16 -0.95
N VAL A 108 9.08 13.54 0.08
CA VAL A 108 7.72 13.05 0.30
C VAL A 108 6.79 13.77 -0.66
N LYS A 109 6.67 13.21 -1.85
CA LYS A 109 5.80 13.73 -2.91
C LYS A 109 4.41 13.18 -2.74
N PHE A 110 3.40 14.02 -2.95
CA PHE A 110 2.01 13.60 -3.00
C PHE A 110 1.17 14.59 -3.81
N ASP A 111 0.13 14.09 -4.42
CA ASP A 111 -0.94 14.85 -5.05
C ASP A 111 -2.33 14.44 -4.55
N ALA A 112 -2.37 13.54 -3.58
CA ALA A 112 -3.52 13.28 -2.73
C ALA A 112 -3.05 13.01 -1.30
N PHE A 113 -3.86 13.35 -0.31
CA PHE A 113 -3.63 12.93 1.07
C PHE A 113 -4.94 12.64 1.79
N ILE A 114 -4.88 11.69 2.71
CA ILE A 114 -5.98 11.26 3.54
C ILE A 114 -5.62 11.65 4.97
N THR A 115 -6.56 12.30 5.65
CA THR A 115 -6.44 12.63 7.06
C THR A 115 -7.52 11.95 7.86
N PHE A 116 -7.22 11.55 9.07
CA PHE A 116 -8.19 11.07 10.06
C PHE A 116 -7.61 11.18 11.46
N ASP A 117 -8.47 11.39 12.42
CA ASP A 117 -8.15 11.39 13.85
C ASP A 117 -9.03 10.38 14.61
N SER A 118 -8.70 10.15 15.89
CA SER A 118 -9.48 9.22 16.72
C SER A 118 -10.91 9.69 17.03
N THR A 119 -11.24 10.96 16.71
CA THR A 119 -12.56 11.56 16.95
C THR A 119 -13.40 11.71 15.70
N GLY A 120 -12.79 11.55 14.51
CA GLY A 120 -13.43 11.80 13.21
C GLY A 120 -13.61 13.26 12.85
N THR A 121 -13.00 14.19 13.60
CA THR A 121 -13.20 15.63 13.40
C THR A 121 -12.42 16.17 12.19
N HIS A 122 -11.25 15.58 11.92
CA HIS A 122 -10.36 16.02 10.83
C HIS A 122 -10.28 14.99 9.70
N ASP A 123 -11.30 14.17 9.58
CA ASP A 123 -11.37 13.16 8.54
C ASP A 123 -11.57 13.78 7.15
N GLY A 124 -10.81 13.33 6.17
CA GLY A 124 -10.95 13.82 4.80
C GLY A 124 -10.02 13.16 3.80
N LEU A 125 -10.43 13.24 2.55
CA LEU A 125 -9.59 12.98 1.37
C LEU A 125 -9.40 14.31 0.65
N PHE A 126 -8.16 14.64 0.32
CA PHE A 126 -7.80 15.88 -0.35
C PHE A 126 -6.99 15.58 -1.61
N LEU A 127 -7.36 16.23 -2.71
CA LEU A 127 -6.71 16.12 -4.01
C LEU A 127 -5.98 17.43 -4.29
N VAL A 128 -4.67 17.34 -4.52
CA VAL A 128 -3.80 18.51 -4.73
C VAL A 128 -3.47 18.63 -6.21
N THR A 129 -3.59 19.81 -6.74
CA THR A 129 -3.12 20.15 -8.08
C THR A 129 -1.95 21.12 -7.96
N TYR A 130 -0.88 20.87 -8.68
CA TYR A 130 0.30 21.74 -8.72
C TYR A 130 0.37 22.49 -10.04
N ALA A 131 0.86 23.71 -9.99
CA ALA A 131 1.18 24.52 -11.17
C ALA A 131 2.54 24.07 -11.78
N ALA A 132 2.87 24.61 -12.96
CA ALA A 132 4.11 24.26 -13.66
C ALA A 132 5.38 24.65 -12.88
N ASP A 133 5.32 25.65 -12.00
CA ASP A 133 6.38 26.04 -11.09
C ASP A 133 6.42 25.21 -9.79
N LYS A 134 5.63 24.14 -9.71
CA LYS A 134 5.45 23.23 -8.56
C LYS A 134 4.79 23.85 -7.34
N SER A 135 4.29 25.07 -7.43
CA SER A 135 3.46 25.66 -6.38
C SER A 135 2.09 24.97 -6.33
N VAL A 136 1.43 25.02 -5.18
CA VAL A 136 0.07 24.50 -5.03
C VAL A 136 -0.90 25.40 -5.78
N ALA A 137 -1.54 24.87 -6.81
CA ALA A 137 -2.56 25.58 -7.57
C ALA A 137 -3.94 25.45 -6.89
N SER A 138 -4.28 24.26 -6.39
CA SER A 138 -5.52 24.04 -5.65
C SER A 138 -5.43 22.81 -4.75
N VAL A 139 -6.25 22.80 -3.69
CA VAL A 139 -6.56 21.63 -2.86
C VAL A 139 -8.07 21.46 -2.88
N ALA A 140 -8.54 20.37 -3.44
CA ALA A 140 -9.96 20.03 -3.51
C ALA A 140 -10.27 18.91 -2.50
N GLN A 141 -11.38 19.04 -1.79
CA GLN A 141 -11.87 17.96 -0.95
C GLN A 141 -12.53 16.90 -1.84
N GLY A 142 -12.08 15.65 -1.71
CA GLY A 142 -12.68 14.47 -2.32
C GLY A 142 -13.78 13.88 -1.46
N ASN A 143 -14.39 12.79 -1.94
CA ASN A 143 -15.30 12.01 -1.11
C ASN A 143 -14.48 11.21 -0.09
N PHE A 144 -14.90 11.26 1.15
CA PHE A 144 -14.31 10.45 2.23
C PHE A 144 -15.42 9.69 2.97
N SER A 145 -15.13 8.50 3.43
CA SER A 145 -16.02 7.74 4.30
C SER A 145 -15.23 7.21 5.50
N SER A 146 -15.73 7.47 6.70
CA SER A 146 -15.14 6.92 7.93
C SER A 146 -15.12 5.39 7.95
N SER A 147 -16.00 4.75 7.17
CA SER A 147 -15.99 3.28 7.01
C SER A 147 -14.76 2.73 6.30
N TRP A 148 -13.95 3.58 5.67
CA TRP A 148 -12.68 3.17 5.07
C TRP A 148 -11.58 2.97 6.10
N VAL A 149 -11.71 3.59 7.27
CA VAL A 149 -10.70 3.54 8.33
C VAL A 149 -11.12 2.54 9.41
N THR A 150 -10.20 1.67 9.78
CA THR A 150 -10.34 0.74 10.91
C THR A 150 -9.15 0.91 11.83
N ILE A 151 -9.41 1.09 13.12
CA ILE A 151 -8.38 1.18 14.17
C ILE A 151 -8.54 -0.05 15.06
N ASP A 152 -7.44 -0.79 15.21
CA ASP A 152 -7.36 -1.97 16.08
C ASP A 152 -6.08 -1.89 16.93
N GLY A 153 -6.26 -1.48 18.18
CA GLY A 153 -5.15 -1.28 19.12
C GLY A 153 -4.19 -0.20 18.64
N ASN A 154 -3.00 -0.61 18.20
CA ASN A 154 -1.96 0.27 17.68
C ASN A 154 -1.88 0.26 16.14
N THR A 155 -2.80 -0.38 15.47
CA THR A 155 -2.80 -0.51 14.00
C THR A 155 -3.95 0.26 13.38
N ILE A 156 -3.63 0.98 12.33
CA ILE A 156 -4.58 1.70 11.49
C ILE A 156 -4.61 1.01 10.13
N SER A 157 -5.79 0.75 9.60
CA SER A 157 -5.99 0.22 8.24
C SER A 157 -6.96 1.12 7.49
N VAL A 158 -6.64 1.43 6.23
CA VAL A 158 -7.46 2.27 5.36
C VAL A 158 -7.72 1.55 4.04
N ALA A 159 -8.98 1.44 3.62
CA ALA A 159 -9.37 0.84 2.36
C ALA A 159 -10.05 1.89 1.47
N ILE A 160 -9.31 2.43 0.50
CA ILE A 160 -9.76 3.55 -0.33
C ILE A 160 -10.16 3.03 -1.71
N PRO A 161 -11.39 3.29 -2.19
CA PRO A 161 -11.75 3.00 -3.56
C PRO A 161 -10.84 3.72 -4.56
N LEU A 162 -10.31 3.01 -5.56
CA LEU A 162 -9.47 3.62 -6.59
C LEU A 162 -10.20 4.65 -7.45
N SER A 163 -11.54 4.62 -7.48
CA SER A 163 -12.37 5.66 -8.09
C SER A 163 -12.18 7.04 -7.44
N GLU A 164 -11.82 7.08 -6.15
CA GLU A 164 -11.56 8.31 -5.40
C GLU A 164 -10.09 8.78 -5.52
N LEU A 165 -9.22 7.90 -6.02
CA LEU A 165 -7.80 8.19 -6.26
C LEU A 165 -7.44 7.96 -7.75
N PRO A 166 -8.07 8.65 -8.70
CA PRO A 166 -7.76 8.47 -10.12
C PRO A 166 -6.29 8.80 -10.39
N SER A 167 -5.68 8.06 -11.32
CA SER A 167 -4.30 8.30 -11.76
C SER A 167 -4.12 9.74 -12.25
N THR A 168 -2.96 10.31 -11.93
CA THR A 168 -2.47 11.58 -12.48
C THR A 168 -1.26 11.39 -13.39
N GLY A 169 -0.79 10.14 -13.55
CA GLY A 169 0.35 9.78 -14.39
C GLY A 169 0.88 8.39 -14.13
N PHE A 170 0.73 7.87 -12.91
CA PHE A 170 1.14 6.51 -12.55
C PHE A 170 -0.06 5.55 -12.57
N ASP A 171 0.18 4.28 -12.88
CA ASP A 171 -0.75 3.23 -12.49
C ASP A 171 -0.63 2.96 -10.98
N VAL A 172 -1.61 2.26 -10.40
CA VAL A 172 -1.67 2.05 -8.94
C VAL A 172 -0.45 1.29 -8.38
N ALA A 173 0.20 0.45 -9.18
CA ALA A 173 1.41 -0.26 -8.76
C ALA A 173 2.60 0.67 -8.53
N HIS A 174 2.56 1.87 -9.09
CA HIS A 174 3.62 2.87 -9.01
C HIS A 174 3.23 4.08 -8.15
N TYR A 175 2.07 4.06 -7.48
CA TYR A 175 1.74 5.12 -6.52
C TYR A 175 2.81 5.17 -5.44
N GLY A 176 3.27 6.38 -5.12
CA GLY A 176 4.20 6.62 -4.03
C GLY A 176 3.43 6.83 -2.72
N LEU A 177 3.80 6.14 -1.65
CA LEU A 177 3.12 6.18 -0.37
C LEU A 177 4.04 6.65 0.74
N ASN A 178 3.52 7.44 1.66
CA ASN A 178 4.18 7.82 2.91
C ASN A 178 3.11 8.12 3.96
N VAL A 179 3.40 7.88 5.23
CA VAL A 179 2.55 8.24 6.36
C VAL A 179 3.30 9.18 7.28
N TRP A 180 2.61 10.23 7.76
CA TRP A 180 3.18 11.20 8.72
C TRP A 180 2.15 11.61 9.77
N PRO A 181 2.16 10.95 10.94
CA PRO A 181 1.34 11.36 12.07
C PRO A 181 1.71 12.76 12.56
N ARG A 182 0.74 13.45 13.11
CA ARG A 182 0.87 14.84 13.57
C ARG A 182 0.19 15.02 14.93
N LEU A 183 0.66 16.02 15.65
CA LEU A 183 -0.01 16.51 16.85
C LEU A 183 -0.64 17.88 16.54
N GLY A 184 -1.96 17.95 16.48
CA GLY A 184 -2.69 19.14 16.06
C GLY A 184 -3.15 19.09 14.60
N ASP A 185 -3.29 20.24 13.98
CA ASP A 185 -3.83 20.41 12.64
C ASP A 185 -2.76 20.36 11.53
N THR A 186 -3.17 20.62 10.29
CA THR A 186 -2.30 20.65 9.12
C THR A 186 -1.68 22.03 8.85
N SER A 187 -1.83 23.00 9.73
CA SER A 187 -1.41 24.39 9.49
C SER A 187 0.10 24.59 9.46
N THR A 188 0.87 23.71 10.10
CA THR A 188 2.34 23.82 10.17
C THR A 188 3.01 22.45 10.08
N THR A 189 4.17 22.38 9.41
CA THR A 189 5.02 21.19 9.41
C THR A 189 5.63 20.89 10.78
N ALA A 190 5.72 21.87 11.67
CA ALA A 190 6.20 21.67 13.03
C ALA A 190 5.31 20.70 13.87
N HIS A 191 4.09 20.46 13.43
CA HIS A 191 3.18 19.49 14.07
C HIS A 191 3.46 18.04 13.64
N ILE A 192 4.29 17.79 12.64
CA ILE A 192 4.64 16.44 12.21
C ILE A 192 5.51 15.80 13.28
N VAL A 193 5.08 14.64 13.74
CA VAL A 193 5.77 13.89 14.80
C VAL A 193 6.72 12.88 14.19
N ASP A 194 6.33 12.27 13.07
CA ASP A 194 7.09 11.19 12.46
C ASP A 194 6.80 11.06 10.96
N PHE A 195 7.60 10.26 10.25
CA PHE A 195 7.38 9.83 8.86
C PHE A 195 7.70 8.35 8.71
N ALA A 196 6.90 7.63 7.93
CA ALA A 196 7.27 6.28 7.49
C ALA A 196 6.95 6.07 5.99
N PRO A 197 7.96 5.67 5.19
CA PRO A 197 9.36 5.54 5.58
C PRO A 197 9.99 6.90 5.84
N ASN A 198 10.88 6.97 6.81
CA ASN A 198 11.76 8.12 6.95
C ASN A 198 13.12 7.82 6.32
N GLY A 199 13.76 8.84 5.80
CA GLY A 199 15.09 8.72 5.20
C GLY A 199 16.18 9.22 6.13
N LEU A 200 16.22 8.79 7.38
CA LEU A 200 17.05 9.36 8.43
C LEU A 200 16.50 10.69 8.95
N GLU A 201 16.41 10.80 10.25
CA GLU A 201 16.02 11.98 11.00
C GLU A 201 16.36 13.30 10.31
N GLN A 202 15.36 14.11 9.99
CA GLN A 202 15.53 15.46 9.42
C GLN A 202 16.56 15.51 8.28
N SER A 203 16.73 14.41 7.55
CA SER A 203 17.71 14.34 6.48
C SER A 203 17.38 15.38 5.40
N PRO A 204 18.33 16.21 4.98
CA PRO A 204 18.16 17.04 3.79
C PRO A 204 17.99 16.21 2.50
N TYR A 205 18.15 14.89 2.57
CA TYR A 205 18.08 13.97 1.43
C TYR A 205 16.69 13.42 1.16
N GLY A 206 15.71 13.75 1.98
CA GLY A 206 14.31 13.42 1.74
C GLY A 206 13.85 12.10 2.37
N ASN A 207 12.56 12.04 2.58
CA ASN A 207 11.87 10.85 3.05
C ASN A 207 11.46 10.01 1.84
N PRO A 208 11.90 8.77 1.71
CA PRO A 208 11.57 7.96 0.55
C PRO A 208 10.08 7.63 0.51
N LEU A 209 9.59 7.37 -0.70
CA LEU A 209 8.28 6.80 -0.91
C LEU A 209 8.42 5.28 -1.10
N PHE A 210 7.37 4.54 -0.75
CA PHE A 210 7.25 3.13 -1.11
C PHE A 210 6.03 2.89 -2.01
N ASN A 211 6.04 1.79 -2.75
CA ASN A 211 4.96 1.47 -3.67
C ASN A 211 4.10 0.33 -3.12
N PRO A 212 2.78 0.34 -3.37
CA PRO A 212 1.92 -0.75 -2.98
C PRO A 212 2.15 -2.00 -3.83
N SER A 213 1.88 -3.17 -3.28
CA SER A 213 1.93 -4.43 -4.01
C SER A 213 0.54 -4.98 -4.33
N ALA A 214 0.42 -5.70 -5.45
CA ALA A 214 -0.84 -6.31 -5.84
C ALA A 214 -1.26 -7.42 -4.86
N VAL A 215 -2.54 -7.45 -4.48
CA VAL A 215 -3.13 -8.60 -3.77
C VAL A 215 -3.73 -9.54 -4.81
N PRO A 216 -3.38 -10.83 -4.84
CA PRO A 216 -4.01 -11.78 -5.74
C PRO A 216 -5.51 -11.88 -5.45
N GLU A 217 -6.32 -11.72 -6.49
CA GLU A 217 -7.76 -11.83 -6.35
C GLU A 217 -8.19 -13.26 -5.98
N PRO A 218 -9.32 -13.44 -5.28
CA PRO A 218 -9.86 -14.76 -4.92
C PRO A 218 -10.03 -15.70 -6.13
N ALA A 219 -10.33 -15.16 -7.32
CA ALA A 219 -10.40 -15.93 -8.57
C ALA A 219 -9.06 -16.58 -8.94
N SER A 220 -7.94 -15.94 -8.69
CA SER A 220 -6.59 -16.51 -8.92
C SER A 220 -6.33 -17.69 -8.00
N TRP A 221 -6.75 -17.62 -6.75
CA TRP A 221 -6.69 -18.71 -5.79
C TRP A 221 -7.56 -19.90 -6.22
N ALA A 222 -8.79 -19.62 -6.69
CA ALA A 222 -9.72 -20.65 -7.18
C ALA A 222 -9.15 -21.37 -8.41
N LEU A 223 -8.53 -20.65 -9.36
CA LEU A 223 -7.88 -21.21 -10.53
C LEU A 223 -6.66 -22.05 -10.14
N MET A 224 -5.88 -21.62 -9.17
CA MET A 224 -4.73 -22.37 -8.65
C MET A 224 -5.18 -23.69 -8.02
N ILE A 225 -6.18 -23.66 -7.13
CA ILE A 225 -6.74 -24.85 -6.48
C ILE A 225 -7.34 -25.80 -7.51
N MET A 226 -8.08 -25.29 -8.50
CA MET A 226 -8.64 -26.08 -9.60
C MET A 226 -7.52 -26.73 -10.44
N GLY A 227 -6.46 -25.97 -10.78
CA GLY A 227 -5.34 -26.46 -11.55
C GLY A 227 -4.61 -27.62 -10.84
N PHE A 228 -4.30 -27.47 -9.56
CA PHE A 228 -3.72 -28.54 -8.76
C PHE A 228 -4.64 -29.74 -8.55
N GLY A 229 -5.95 -29.47 -8.36
CA GLY A 229 -6.96 -30.53 -8.26
C GLY A 229 -7.05 -31.37 -9.52
N LEU A 230 -7.08 -30.76 -10.70
CA LEU A 230 -7.10 -31.45 -11.99
C LEU A 230 -5.80 -32.23 -12.25
N ALA A 231 -4.63 -31.63 -11.97
CA ALA A 231 -3.35 -32.30 -12.11
C ALA A 231 -3.26 -33.53 -11.19
N GLY A 232 -3.67 -33.39 -9.95
CA GLY A 232 -3.71 -34.52 -8.99
C GLY A 232 -4.67 -35.65 -9.42
N ALA A 233 -5.84 -35.31 -9.96
CA ALA A 233 -6.81 -36.29 -10.46
C ALA A 233 -6.25 -37.07 -11.68
N THR A 234 -5.55 -36.41 -12.58
CA THR A 234 -4.93 -37.04 -13.77
C THR A 234 -3.79 -37.98 -13.36
N LEU A 235 -2.96 -37.59 -12.40
CA LEU A 235 -1.90 -38.44 -11.88
C LEU A 235 -2.43 -39.68 -11.15
N ARG A 236 -3.52 -39.55 -10.40
CA ARG A 236 -4.18 -40.65 -9.72
C ARG A 236 -4.77 -41.66 -10.70
N ARG A 237 -5.42 -41.21 -11.78
CA ARG A 237 -5.95 -42.08 -12.84
C ARG A 237 -4.85 -42.87 -13.53
N ARG A 238 -3.67 -42.32 -13.78
CA ARG A 238 -2.54 -43.04 -14.39
C ARG A 238 -2.02 -44.14 -13.48
N ARG A 239 -1.98 -43.96 -12.16
CA ARG A 239 -1.53 -44.98 -11.22
C ARG A 239 -2.48 -46.17 -11.14
N THR A 240 -3.79 -45.92 -11.16
CA THR A 240 -4.78 -47.02 -11.12
C THR A 240 -4.78 -47.87 -12.42
N ALA A 241 -4.48 -47.25 -13.58
CA ALA A 241 -4.37 -48.00 -14.83
C ALA A 241 -3.11 -48.89 -14.90
N ALA A 242 -2.02 -48.59 -14.17
CA ALA A 242 -0.81 -49.35 -14.16
C ALA A 242 -0.86 -50.63 -13.29
N TRP A 243 -1.89 -50.82 -12.49
CA TRP A 243 -2.10 -51.98 -11.62
C TRP A 243 -3.15 -52.97 -12.19
N ALA A 244 -3.68 -52.69 -13.38
CA ALA A 244 -4.71 -53.52 -14.02
C ALA A 244 -4.18 -54.38 -15.19
N VAL A 245 -2.86 -54.69 -15.20
CA VAL A 245 -2.19 -55.60 -16.15
C VAL A 245 -1.57 -56.75 -15.39
#